data_ad711a56c4ee40d8af0e5d929b430f06
#
_entry.id   ad711a56c4ee40d8af0e5d929b430f06
#
_cell.length_a   1.000
_cell.length_b   1.000
_cell.length_c   1.000
_cell.angle_alpha   90.00
_cell.angle_beta   90.00
_cell.angle_gamma   90.00
#
_symmetry.space_group_name_H-M   'P 1'
#
loop_
_entity.id
_entity.type
_entity.pdbx_description
1 polymer ?
#
loop_
_entity_poly.entity_id
_entity_poly.type
_entity_poly.pdbx_seq_one_letter_code
_entity_poly.pdbx_strand_id
1 'polypeptide(L)'
;MLYKILVVDDEVPVRDLLGDLLKKEDCLPITCGSGEEALAILKKETFDVVLLDIKLPGMSGLEVLKDMREKYANLPVVMITGFGFDEELIGKSKQFGCCGYIGKNMPVAQIIVTFKQFVKEAKERASA
;
A
#
# COMPACT_ATOMS: atom_id res chain seq x y z
N MET A 1 -16.38 2.57 -10.80
CA MET A 1 -16.14 1.41 -9.95
C MET A 1 -15.30 1.80 -8.76
N LEU A 2 -15.78 1.56 -7.54
CA LEU A 2 -15.06 1.91 -6.32
C LEU A 2 -14.02 0.85 -5.98
N TYR A 3 -12.76 1.25 -5.93
CA TYR A 3 -11.71 0.38 -5.42
C TYR A 3 -11.66 0.51 -3.90
N LYS A 4 -11.63 -0.63 -3.22
CA LYS A 4 -11.48 -0.66 -1.77
C LYS A 4 -10.00 -0.80 -1.45
N ILE A 5 -9.46 0.16 -0.71
CA ILE A 5 -8.03 0.29 -0.48
C ILE A 5 -7.72 0.30 1.01
N LEU A 6 -6.82 -0.56 1.43
CA LEU A 6 -6.32 -0.56 2.80
C LEU A 6 -5.06 0.31 2.87
N VAL A 7 -5.09 1.35 3.69
CA VAL A 7 -3.96 2.25 3.91
C VAL A 7 -3.34 1.94 5.27
N VAL A 8 -2.07 1.56 5.27
CA VAL A 8 -1.34 1.18 6.49
C VAL A 8 -0.19 2.15 6.71
N ASP A 9 -0.33 3.06 7.67
CA ASP A 9 0.68 4.06 8.00
C ASP A 9 0.49 4.48 9.45
N ASP A 10 1.56 4.54 10.22
CA ASP A 10 1.49 4.91 11.64
C ASP A 10 1.34 6.42 11.87
N GLU A 11 1.58 7.23 10.86
CA GLU A 11 1.45 8.68 10.95
C GLU A 11 0.02 9.13 10.63
N VAL A 12 -0.71 9.59 11.63
CA VAL A 12 -2.11 10.02 11.47
C VAL A 12 -2.29 11.06 10.37
N PRO A 13 -1.46 12.14 10.30
CA PRO A 13 -1.62 13.12 9.22
C PRO A 13 -1.46 12.52 7.81
N VAL A 14 -0.59 11.55 7.65
CA VAL A 14 -0.37 10.88 6.37
C VAL A 14 -1.58 10.02 6.01
N ARG A 15 -2.09 9.24 6.96
CA ARG A 15 -3.32 8.44 6.75
C ARG A 15 -4.50 9.31 6.34
N ASP A 16 -4.70 10.43 7.03
CA ASP A 16 -5.80 11.34 6.76
C ASP A 16 -5.67 11.94 5.37
N LEU A 17 -4.47 12.39 5.01
CA LEU A 17 -4.21 12.95 3.69
C LEU A 17 -4.48 11.93 2.58
N LEU A 18 -3.91 10.74 2.71
CA LEU A 18 -4.10 9.68 1.72
C LEU A 18 -5.56 9.25 1.62
N GLY A 19 -6.24 9.14 2.76
CA GLY A 19 -7.65 8.81 2.78
C GLY A 19 -8.48 9.84 2.02
N ASP A 20 -8.24 11.12 2.26
CA ASP A 20 -8.97 12.20 1.59
C ASP A 20 -8.70 12.19 0.08
N LEU A 21 -7.44 11.99 -0.32
CA LEU A 21 -7.07 11.93 -1.73
C LEU A 21 -7.76 10.76 -2.44
N LEU A 22 -7.78 9.60 -1.81
CA LEU A 22 -8.40 8.41 -2.38
C LEU A 22 -9.91 8.57 -2.52
N LYS A 23 -10.57 9.20 -1.55
CA LYS A 23 -12.01 9.48 -1.64
C LYS A 23 -12.34 10.36 -2.83
N LYS A 24 -11.49 11.36 -3.12
CA LYS A 24 -11.67 12.22 -4.29
C LYS A 24 -11.53 11.46 -5.62
N GLU A 25 -10.89 10.31 -5.60
CA GLU A 25 -10.67 9.48 -6.77
C GLU A 25 -11.62 8.28 -6.83
N ASP A 26 -12.78 8.40 -6.18
CA ASP A 26 -13.80 7.35 -6.14
C ASP A 26 -13.29 6.03 -5.57
N CYS A 27 -12.37 6.10 -4.61
CA CYS A 27 -11.90 4.95 -3.86
C CYS A 27 -12.51 4.93 -2.47
N LEU A 28 -12.62 3.75 -1.89
CA LEU A 28 -13.07 3.57 -0.52
C LEU A 28 -11.85 3.20 0.36
N PRO A 29 -11.25 4.17 1.06
CA PRO A 29 -10.10 3.89 1.91
C PRO A 29 -10.53 3.38 3.28
N ILE A 30 -9.86 2.37 3.77
CA ILE A 30 -9.89 1.93 5.15
C ILE A 30 -8.47 2.12 5.67
N THR A 31 -8.31 2.79 6.80
CA THR A 31 -6.98 3.14 7.32
C THR A 31 -6.68 2.43 8.62
N CYS A 32 -5.43 2.10 8.84
CA CYS A 32 -4.95 1.56 10.11
C CYS A 32 -3.50 1.98 10.36
N GLY A 33 -3.03 1.80 11.58
CA GLY A 33 -1.74 2.33 12.03
C GLY A 33 -0.64 1.32 12.25
N SER A 34 -0.88 0.04 12.05
CA SER A 34 0.13 -1.00 12.27
C SER A 34 -0.06 -2.18 11.33
N GLY A 35 1.02 -2.96 11.19
CA GLY A 35 0.97 -4.18 10.39
C GLY A 35 0.04 -5.23 10.99
N GLU A 36 0.03 -5.35 12.30
CA GLU A 36 -0.84 -6.30 13.01
C GLU A 36 -2.31 -5.98 12.75
N GLU A 37 -2.68 -4.69 12.81
CA GLU A 37 -4.05 -4.27 12.49
C GLU A 37 -4.40 -4.58 11.04
N ALA A 38 -3.47 -4.33 10.12
CA ALA A 38 -3.69 -4.59 8.70
C ALA A 38 -3.97 -6.07 8.46
N LEU A 39 -3.17 -6.95 9.04
CA LEU A 39 -3.35 -8.40 8.89
C LEU A 39 -4.68 -8.87 9.49
N ALA A 40 -5.08 -8.28 10.62
CA ALA A 40 -6.37 -8.59 11.25
C ALA A 40 -7.55 -8.16 10.34
N ILE A 41 -7.45 -6.96 9.75
CA ILE A 41 -8.48 -6.45 8.85
C ILE A 41 -8.61 -7.34 7.61
N LEU A 42 -7.49 -7.78 7.04
CA LEU A 42 -7.49 -8.64 5.85
C LEU A 42 -8.14 -10.01 6.09
N LYS A 43 -8.19 -10.47 7.32
CA LYS A 43 -8.91 -11.70 7.66
C LYS A 43 -10.42 -11.54 7.61
N LYS A 44 -10.92 -10.32 7.76
CA LYS A 44 -12.36 -10.03 7.84
C LYS A 44 -12.94 -9.43 6.58
N GLU A 45 -12.12 -8.73 5.80
CA GLU A 45 -12.57 -7.99 4.62
C GLU A 45 -11.60 -8.20 3.47
N THR A 46 -12.11 -8.08 2.26
CA THR A 46 -11.30 -8.13 1.05
C THR A 46 -11.02 -6.73 0.54
N PHE A 47 -9.87 -6.56 -0.10
CA PHE A 47 -9.43 -5.27 -0.65
C PHE A 47 -8.91 -5.44 -2.06
N ASP A 48 -9.03 -4.37 -2.84
CA ASP A 48 -8.48 -4.35 -4.20
C ASP A 48 -6.99 -4.08 -4.21
N VAL A 49 -6.51 -3.27 -3.26
CA VAL A 49 -5.11 -2.84 -3.15
C VAL A 49 -4.78 -2.52 -1.70
N VAL A 50 -3.54 -2.74 -1.31
CA VAL A 50 -3.00 -2.29 -0.03
C VAL A 50 -1.91 -1.27 -0.29
N LEU A 51 -1.98 -0.14 0.40
CA LEU A 51 -0.96 0.90 0.39
C LEU A 51 -0.25 0.81 1.74
N LEU A 52 1.00 0.38 1.74
CA LEU A 52 1.70 -0.08 2.93
C LEU A 52 3.00 0.69 3.19
N ASP A 53 3.11 1.32 4.34
CA ASP A 53 4.33 2.00 4.76
C ASP A 53 5.43 0.96 5.05
N ILE A 54 6.64 1.22 4.56
CA ILE A 54 7.79 0.35 4.81
C ILE A 54 8.20 0.39 6.28
N LYS A 55 8.20 1.57 6.89
CA LYS A 55 8.62 1.74 8.28
C LYS A 55 7.43 1.87 9.20
N LEU A 56 7.10 0.78 9.86
CA LEU A 56 6.03 0.72 10.85
C LEU A 56 6.59 0.33 12.21
N PRO A 57 5.99 0.78 13.32
CA PRO A 57 6.38 0.32 14.64
C PRO A 57 6.00 -1.15 14.81
N GLY A 58 6.78 -1.88 15.61
CA GLY A 58 6.56 -3.31 15.81
C GLY A 58 6.93 -4.10 14.57
N MET A 59 5.95 -4.69 13.91
CA MET A 59 6.15 -5.43 12.68
C MET A 59 6.43 -4.47 11.51
N SER A 60 7.58 -4.62 10.85
CA SER A 60 7.94 -3.74 9.74
C SER A 60 7.05 -3.97 8.51
N GLY A 61 7.00 -2.96 7.63
CA GLY A 61 6.24 -3.08 6.38
C GLY A 61 6.72 -4.23 5.51
N LEU A 62 8.01 -4.54 5.51
CA LEU A 62 8.55 -5.67 4.76
C LEU A 62 8.05 -7.01 5.29
N GLU A 63 7.98 -7.15 6.61
CA GLU A 63 7.44 -8.36 7.24
C GLU A 63 5.96 -8.52 6.93
N VAL A 64 5.22 -7.41 6.98
CA VAL A 64 3.79 -7.40 6.63
C VAL A 64 3.60 -7.80 5.17
N LEU A 65 4.39 -7.24 4.27
CA LEU A 65 4.34 -7.59 2.84
C LEU A 65 4.58 -9.06 2.62
N LYS A 66 5.57 -9.62 3.28
CA LYS A 66 5.89 -11.04 3.17
C LYS A 66 4.71 -11.91 3.62
N ASP A 67 4.11 -11.58 4.76
CA ASP A 67 2.93 -12.29 5.27
C ASP A 67 1.75 -12.16 4.31
N MET A 68 1.50 -10.96 3.80
CA MET A 68 0.42 -10.73 2.85
C MET A 68 0.62 -11.56 1.59
N ARG A 69 1.85 -11.64 1.10
CA ARG A 69 2.14 -12.40 -0.11
C ARG A 69 1.95 -13.89 0.07
N GLU A 70 2.30 -14.42 1.23
CA GLU A 70 2.10 -15.83 1.53
C GLU A 70 0.62 -16.21 1.62
N LYS A 71 -0.21 -15.33 2.20
CA LYS A 71 -1.63 -15.59 2.43
C LYS A 71 -2.52 -15.13 1.29
N TYR A 72 -2.13 -14.08 0.58
CA TYR A 72 -2.94 -13.43 -0.46
C TYR A 72 -2.07 -13.20 -1.70
N ALA A 73 -1.83 -14.29 -2.44
CA ALA A 73 -0.87 -14.29 -3.55
C ALA A 73 -1.14 -13.23 -4.64
N ASN A 74 -2.40 -12.89 -4.85
CA ASN A 74 -2.81 -11.97 -5.92
C ASN A 74 -3.17 -10.56 -5.44
N LEU A 75 -3.01 -10.28 -4.15
CA LEU A 75 -3.35 -8.97 -3.60
C LEU A 75 -2.28 -7.94 -4.00
N PRO A 76 -2.64 -6.91 -4.76
CA PRO A 76 -1.68 -5.86 -5.10
C PRO A 76 -1.29 -5.06 -3.86
N VAL A 77 0.02 -4.91 -3.63
CA VAL A 77 0.56 -4.13 -2.52
C VAL A 77 1.51 -3.08 -3.07
N VAL A 78 1.22 -1.81 -2.80
CA VAL A 78 2.08 -0.68 -3.16
C VAL A 78 2.74 -0.17 -1.89
N MET A 79 4.07 -0.10 -1.88
CA MET A 79 4.82 0.36 -0.72
C MET A 79 4.90 1.88 -0.69
N ILE A 80 4.91 2.46 0.52
CA ILE A 80 5.17 3.89 0.71
C ILE A 80 6.44 4.03 1.53
N THR A 81 7.29 4.99 1.16
CA THR A 81 8.50 5.29 1.92
C THR A 81 8.59 6.79 2.22
N GLY A 82 8.92 7.13 3.45
CA GLY A 82 9.04 8.53 3.90
C GLY A 82 10.42 9.13 3.75
N PHE A 83 11.42 8.31 3.61
CA PHE A 83 12.80 8.76 3.49
C PHE A 83 13.34 8.32 2.14
N GLY A 84 13.95 9.22 1.40
CA GLY A 84 14.52 9.01 0.10
C GLY A 84 14.76 7.54 -0.33
N PHE A 85 15.31 7.32 -1.43
CA PHE A 85 15.43 5.96 -1.96
C PHE A 85 16.47 5.18 -1.16
N ASP A 86 16.00 4.31 -0.26
CA ASP A 86 16.84 3.26 0.29
C ASP A 86 16.75 2.09 -0.70
N GLU A 87 17.75 1.97 -1.55
CA GLU A 87 17.77 0.96 -2.61
C GLU A 87 17.64 -0.47 -2.07
N GLU A 88 18.18 -0.71 -0.89
CA GLU A 88 18.08 -2.01 -0.25
C GLU A 88 16.65 -2.35 0.14
N LEU A 89 15.95 -1.41 0.76
CA LEU A 89 14.56 -1.62 1.16
C LEU A 89 13.64 -1.75 -0.06
N ILE A 90 13.87 -0.95 -1.08
CA ILE A 90 13.11 -1.03 -2.33
C ILE A 90 13.36 -2.37 -3.01
N GLY A 91 14.60 -2.81 -3.07
CA GLY A 91 14.96 -4.10 -3.64
C GLY A 91 14.29 -5.27 -2.92
N LYS A 92 14.29 -5.24 -1.59
CA LYS A 92 13.60 -6.26 -0.79
C LYS A 92 12.08 -6.22 -1.00
N SER A 93 11.49 -5.03 -1.12
CA SER A 93 10.06 -4.90 -1.39
C SER A 93 9.69 -5.55 -2.73
N LYS A 94 10.49 -5.34 -3.75
CA LYS A 94 10.28 -5.98 -5.05
C LYS A 94 10.45 -7.50 -4.97
N GLN A 95 11.48 -7.94 -4.26
CA GLN A 95 11.75 -9.36 -4.05
C GLN A 95 10.58 -10.04 -3.34
N PHE A 96 9.95 -9.37 -2.38
CA PHE A 96 8.80 -9.90 -1.65
C PHE A 96 7.47 -9.69 -2.39
N GLY A 97 7.51 -9.16 -3.60
CA GLY A 97 6.33 -9.13 -4.47
C GLY A 97 5.44 -7.91 -4.39
N CYS A 98 5.97 -6.73 -4.01
CA CYS A 98 5.18 -5.51 -4.14
C CYS A 98 5.04 -5.14 -5.62
N CYS A 99 3.95 -4.46 -5.97
CA CYS A 99 3.74 -4.04 -7.36
C CYS A 99 4.34 -2.66 -7.67
N GLY A 100 4.80 -1.94 -6.65
CA GLY A 100 5.44 -0.66 -6.82
C GLY A 100 5.71 0.03 -5.50
N TYR A 101 6.32 1.21 -5.56
CA TYR A 101 6.58 2.01 -4.37
C TYR A 101 6.38 3.49 -4.67
N ILE A 102 5.99 4.26 -3.65
CA ILE A 102 5.71 5.69 -3.73
C ILE A 102 6.46 6.39 -2.62
N GLY A 103 7.10 7.52 -2.92
CA GLY A 103 7.74 8.35 -1.91
C GLY A 103 6.73 9.30 -1.29
N LYS A 104 6.71 9.42 0.02
CA LYS A 104 5.84 10.37 0.73
C LYS A 104 6.16 11.83 0.39
N ASN A 105 7.36 12.10 -0.12
CA ASN A 105 7.80 13.43 -0.52
C ASN A 105 7.41 13.80 -1.95
N MET A 106 6.77 12.92 -2.69
CA MET A 106 6.26 13.26 -4.02
C MET A 106 5.16 14.32 -3.92
N PRO A 107 5.02 15.19 -4.93
CA PRO A 107 3.85 16.07 -5.02
C PRO A 107 2.55 15.24 -4.94
N VAL A 108 1.58 15.76 -4.22
CA VAL A 108 0.32 15.06 -3.95
C VAL A 108 -0.36 14.53 -5.22
N ALA A 109 -0.44 15.37 -6.26
CA ALA A 109 -1.04 14.95 -7.52
C ALA A 109 -0.28 13.78 -8.15
N GLN A 110 1.03 13.75 -8.02
CA GLN A 110 1.85 12.68 -8.57
C GLN A 110 1.70 11.37 -7.80
N ILE A 111 1.48 11.44 -6.48
CA ILE A 111 1.22 10.24 -5.67
C ILE A 111 0.00 9.49 -6.23
N ILE A 112 -1.07 10.22 -6.49
CA ILE A 112 -2.31 9.62 -7.00
C ILE A 112 -2.13 9.03 -8.40
N VAL A 113 -1.47 9.77 -9.30
CA VAL A 113 -1.21 9.29 -10.66
C VAL A 113 -0.38 8.00 -10.64
N THR A 114 0.68 8.00 -9.83
CA THR A 114 1.58 6.85 -9.70
C THR A 114 0.85 5.64 -9.11
N PHE A 115 0.05 5.87 -8.07
CA PHE A 115 -0.74 4.83 -7.44
C PHE A 115 -1.71 4.19 -8.43
N LYS A 116 -2.45 4.99 -9.19
CA LYS A 116 -3.39 4.50 -10.18
C LYS A 116 -2.69 3.65 -11.25
N GLN A 117 -1.50 4.07 -11.66
CA GLN A 117 -0.72 3.33 -12.65
C GLN A 117 -0.33 1.94 -12.14
N PHE A 118 0.14 1.85 -10.90
CA PHE A 118 0.49 0.56 -10.30
C PHE A 118 -0.73 -0.36 -10.15
N VAL A 119 -1.86 0.19 -9.76
CA VAL A 119 -3.11 -0.58 -9.64
C VAL A 119 -3.54 -1.12 -11.00
N LYS A 120 -3.49 -0.29 -12.02
CA LYS A 120 -3.85 -0.67 -13.39
C LYS A 120 -2.96 -1.81 -13.88
N GLU A 121 -1.65 -1.67 -13.73
CA GLU A 121 -0.69 -2.70 -14.15
C GLU A 121 -0.90 -4.02 -13.42
N ALA A 122 -1.16 -3.96 -12.11
CA ALA A 122 -1.41 -5.15 -11.32
C ALA A 122 -2.67 -5.88 -11.77
N LYS A 123 -3.73 -5.14 -12.08
CA LYS A 123 -5.00 -5.73 -12.55
C LYS A 123 -4.86 -6.30 -13.96
N GLU A 124 -4.12 -5.67 -14.83
CA GLU A 124 -3.85 -6.19 -16.16
C GLU A 124 -3.09 -7.52 -16.10
N ARG A 125 -2.08 -7.60 -15.21
CA ARG A 125 -1.34 -8.85 -15.00
C ARG A 125 -2.22 -9.96 -14.45
N ALA A 126 -3.12 -9.65 -13.54
CA ALA A 126 -4.03 -10.63 -12.96
C ALA A 126 -5.06 -11.14 -13.98
N SER A 127 -5.37 -10.33 -15.01
CA SER A 127 -6.33 -10.68 -16.06
C SER A 127 -5.70 -11.45 -17.21
N ALA A 128 -4.38 -11.48 -17.28
CA ALA A 128 -3.65 -12.10 -18.38
C ALA A 128 -3.66 -13.64 -18.33
#